data_f90a690c7323125180d6f0d844e4d518
#
_entry.id   f90a690c7323125180d6f0d844e4d518
#
_cell.length_a   1.000
_cell.length_b   1.000
_cell.length_c   1.000
_cell.angle_alpha   90.00
_cell.angle_beta   90.00
_cell.angle_gamma   90.00
#
_symmetry.space_group_name_H-M   'P 1'
#
loop_
_entity.id
_entity.type
_entity.pdbx_description
1 polymer ?
#
loop_
_entity_poly.entity_id
_entity_poly.type
_entity_poly.pdbx_seq_one_letter_code
_entity_poly.pdbx_strand_id
1 'polypeptide(L)'
;MTKWIAVIVLTVFLNPNASLAFDLDSILQKAPSLESFIIVKTTSGICPQNRKTQTAPSRYLKKTNPVEPTKKNIEKGKNLFLKNAKPTACKLCHGVRGNGNGHLAKRMGPPPRNFTCGKVMEGLPDGQLFWVIRNGSSGTGMPAHRFSLSKEQIWQLILYIRKFLET
;
A
#
# COMPACT_ATOMS: atom_id res chain seq x y z
N MET A 1 52.46 -7.93 30.85
CA MET A 1 51.82 -8.29 29.56
C MET A 1 51.69 -7.02 28.72
N THR A 2 52.73 -6.75 27.96
CA THR A 2 52.94 -5.49 27.21
C THR A 2 52.44 -5.67 25.78
N LYS A 3 51.40 -4.93 25.41
CA LYS A 3 50.89 -4.89 24.03
C LYS A 3 51.71 -3.91 23.20
N TRP A 4 52.37 -4.40 22.19
CA TRP A 4 53.08 -3.59 21.18
C TRP A 4 52.07 -2.99 20.21
N ILE A 5 52.02 -1.65 20.15
CA ILE A 5 51.28 -0.92 19.12
C ILE A 5 52.28 -0.65 18.01
N ALA A 6 52.13 -1.28 16.89
CA ALA A 6 52.88 -1.00 15.67
C ALA A 6 52.36 0.31 15.04
N VAL A 7 53.18 1.35 15.14
CA VAL A 7 52.94 2.62 14.42
C VAL A 7 53.46 2.45 13.00
N ILE A 8 52.54 2.35 12.05
CA ILE A 8 52.88 2.37 10.63
C ILE A 8 53.03 3.84 10.24
N VAL A 9 54.28 4.28 10.08
CA VAL A 9 54.61 5.60 9.52
C VAL A 9 54.47 5.50 8.00
N LEU A 10 53.38 6.05 7.46
CA LEU A 10 53.15 6.16 6.03
C LEU A 10 53.95 7.36 5.51
N THR A 11 55.12 7.12 4.93
CA THR A 11 55.90 8.15 4.22
C THR A 11 55.25 8.44 2.86
N VAL A 12 54.50 9.52 2.78
CA VAL A 12 53.97 10.04 1.50
C VAL A 12 55.13 10.73 0.77
N PHE A 13 55.62 10.08 -0.26
CA PHE A 13 56.51 10.76 -1.24
C PHE A 13 55.69 11.76 -2.02
N LEU A 14 55.87 13.04 -1.73
CA LEU A 14 55.34 14.15 -2.52
C LEU A 14 56.05 14.18 -3.87
N ASN A 15 55.40 13.68 -4.90
CA ASN A 15 55.83 13.83 -6.29
C ASN A 15 55.21 15.14 -6.84
N PRO A 16 56.00 16.22 -7.09
CA PRO A 16 55.47 17.54 -7.50
C PRO A 16 54.85 17.57 -8.88
N ASN A 17 54.91 16.47 -9.64
CA ASN A 17 54.34 16.36 -11.00
C ASN A 17 53.08 15.48 -11.09
N ALA A 18 52.52 15.06 -9.99
CA ALA A 18 51.24 14.38 -10.01
C ALA A 18 50.11 15.41 -10.10
N SER A 19 49.74 15.78 -11.31
CA SER A 19 48.47 16.45 -11.60
C SER A 19 47.36 15.52 -11.19
N LEU A 20 46.78 15.77 -10.02
CA LEU A 20 45.51 15.13 -9.60
C LEU A 20 44.38 15.75 -10.46
N ALA A 21 44.33 15.38 -11.74
CA ALA A 21 43.14 15.55 -12.53
C ALA A 21 42.11 14.58 -11.94
N PHE A 22 41.27 15.10 -11.06
CA PHE A 22 40.07 14.40 -10.62
C PHE A 22 39.19 14.26 -11.85
N ASP A 23 39.19 13.08 -12.44
CA ASP A 23 38.31 12.73 -13.55
C ASP A 23 36.87 12.61 -13.04
N LEU A 24 36.20 13.76 -12.99
CA LEU A 24 34.80 13.88 -12.64
C LEU A 24 33.88 13.11 -13.58
N ASP A 25 34.32 12.92 -14.84
CA ASP A 25 33.53 12.19 -15.84
C ASP A 25 33.46 10.68 -15.52
N SER A 26 34.55 10.11 -14.99
CA SER A 26 34.56 8.69 -14.61
C SER A 26 33.67 8.41 -13.38
N ILE A 27 33.48 9.40 -12.51
CA ILE A 27 32.59 9.30 -11.35
C ILE A 27 31.12 9.45 -11.78
N LEU A 28 30.85 10.36 -12.71
CA LEU A 28 29.50 10.58 -13.26
C LEU A 28 29.01 9.40 -14.11
N GLN A 29 29.90 8.72 -14.83
CA GLN A 29 29.55 7.53 -15.60
C GLN A 29 29.29 6.30 -14.73
N LYS A 30 29.79 6.25 -13.50
CA LYS A 30 29.61 5.14 -12.55
C LYS A 30 28.47 5.38 -11.57
N ALA A 31 27.88 6.57 -11.56
CA ALA A 31 26.69 6.83 -10.80
C ALA A 31 25.51 6.10 -11.45
N PRO A 32 24.79 5.23 -10.74
CA PRO A 32 23.56 4.64 -11.28
C PRO A 32 22.64 5.79 -11.68
N SER A 33 22.11 5.73 -12.91
CA SER A 33 21.22 6.77 -13.43
C SER A 33 20.13 7.07 -12.41
N LEU A 34 19.83 8.34 -12.19
CA LEU A 34 18.75 8.80 -11.30
C LEU A 34 17.41 8.12 -11.62
N GLU A 35 17.24 7.60 -12.84
CA GLU A 35 16.08 6.82 -13.25
C GLU A 35 15.97 5.46 -12.54
N SER A 36 17.07 4.88 -12.05
CA SER A 36 17.02 3.65 -11.27
C SER A 36 16.59 3.88 -9.80
N PHE A 37 16.61 5.12 -9.32
CA PHE A 37 16.11 5.51 -8.00
C PHE A 37 14.61 5.85 -7.99
N ILE A 38 14.01 6.02 -9.18
CA ILE A 38 12.60 6.33 -9.27
C ILE A 38 11.87 5.00 -9.50
N ILE A 39 11.01 4.69 -8.56
CA ILE A 39 10.08 3.56 -8.52
C ILE A 39 10.69 2.31 -7.88
N VAL A 40 11.19 2.41 -6.66
CA VAL A 40 10.75 1.42 -5.70
C VAL A 40 9.26 1.76 -5.45
N LYS A 41 8.40 1.23 -6.30
CA LYS A 41 6.99 1.07 -6.00
C LYS A 41 6.99 0.22 -4.73
N THR A 42 7.01 0.88 -3.58
CA THR A 42 6.87 0.22 -2.30
C THR A 42 5.44 -0.32 -2.26
N THR A 43 5.24 -1.44 -2.95
CA THR A 43 4.10 -2.31 -2.75
C THR A 43 4.27 -2.86 -1.34
N SER A 44 4.04 -1.99 -0.38
CA SER A 44 4.18 -2.27 1.03
C SER A 44 3.02 -3.13 1.53
N GLY A 45 2.65 -4.13 0.76
CA GLY A 45 1.67 -5.13 1.13
C GLY A 45 1.93 -6.41 0.35
N ILE A 46 1.71 -7.56 1.00
CA ILE A 46 1.84 -8.86 0.34
C ILE A 46 0.84 -8.93 -0.82
N CYS A 47 1.31 -9.33 -2.02
CA CYS A 47 0.49 -9.52 -3.20
C CYS A 47 1.00 -10.71 -4.03
N PRO A 48 0.19 -11.73 -4.32
CA PRO A 48 -1.14 -11.96 -3.77
C PRO A 48 -1.13 -12.34 -2.29
N GLN A 49 -2.20 -11.96 -1.58
CA GLN A 49 -2.37 -12.37 -0.19
C GLN A 49 -2.99 -13.76 -0.13
N ASN A 50 -2.36 -14.68 0.60
CA ASN A 50 -2.95 -15.98 0.90
C ASN A 50 -3.97 -15.83 2.03
N ARG A 51 -5.23 -15.57 1.67
CA ARG A 51 -6.32 -15.45 2.63
C ARG A 51 -7.63 -15.97 2.05
N LYS A 52 -8.41 -16.64 2.88
CA LYS A 52 -9.79 -17.03 2.56
C LYS A 52 -10.72 -15.91 3.02
N THR A 53 -11.50 -15.33 2.11
CA THR A 53 -12.60 -14.42 2.42
C THR A 53 -13.88 -15.15 2.11
N GLN A 54 -14.86 -15.07 3.00
CA GLN A 54 -16.17 -15.68 2.78
C GLN A 54 -16.78 -15.14 1.48
N THR A 55 -17.25 -16.04 0.63
CA THR A 55 -17.91 -15.69 -0.62
C THR A 55 -19.30 -15.13 -0.33
N ALA A 56 -19.61 -14.00 -0.96
CA ALA A 56 -20.95 -13.43 -0.85
C ALA A 56 -22.00 -14.34 -1.51
N PRO A 57 -23.25 -14.35 -1.01
CA PRO A 57 -24.34 -15.03 -1.70
C PRO A 57 -24.47 -14.58 -3.16
N SER A 58 -24.89 -15.48 -4.05
CA SER A 58 -24.95 -15.25 -5.49
C SER A 58 -25.71 -13.97 -5.89
N ARG A 59 -26.79 -13.64 -5.15
CA ARG A 59 -27.55 -12.40 -5.33
C ARG A 59 -26.73 -11.11 -5.15
N TYR A 60 -25.61 -11.18 -4.40
CA TYR A 60 -24.67 -10.07 -4.24
C TYR A 60 -23.59 -10.10 -5.31
N LEU A 61 -23.03 -11.27 -5.64
CA LEU A 61 -21.97 -11.41 -6.64
C LEU A 61 -22.37 -10.81 -7.99
N LYS A 62 -23.64 -10.92 -8.36
CA LYS A 62 -24.20 -10.37 -9.61
C LYS A 62 -24.44 -8.86 -9.58
N LYS A 63 -24.24 -8.19 -8.44
CA LYS A 63 -24.48 -6.74 -8.34
C LYS A 63 -23.28 -5.97 -8.89
N THR A 64 -23.59 -5.07 -9.80
CA THR A 64 -22.70 -3.98 -10.19
C THR A 64 -22.90 -2.78 -9.28
N ASN A 65 -21.95 -1.87 -9.24
CA ASN A 65 -22.09 -0.62 -8.49
C ASN A 65 -23.14 0.28 -9.16
N PRO A 66 -24.26 0.61 -8.51
CA PRO A 66 -25.29 1.46 -9.09
C PRO A 66 -24.97 2.96 -9.00
N VAL A 67 -23.90 3.33 -8.29
CA VAL A 67 -23.49 4.73 -8.11
C VAL A 67 -22.52 5.11 -9.22
N GLU A 68 -22.86 6.18 -9.95
CA GLU A 68 -22.03 6.71 -11.00
C GLU A 68 -20.63 7.12 -10.50
N PRO A 69 -19.54 6.78 -11.22
CA PRO A 69 -18.15 7.07 -10.81
C PRO A 69 -17.76 8.54 -11.03
N THR A 70 -18.61 9.48 -10.63
CA THR A 70 -18.31 10.91 -10.69
C THR A 70 -17.22 11.29 -9.67
N LYS A 71 -16.48 12.38 -9.97
CA LYS A 71 -15.50 12.95 -9.05
C LYS A 71 -16.08 13.19 -7.64
N LYS A 72 -17.34 13.68 -7.58
CA LYS A 72 -18.06 13.91 -6.32
C LYS A 72 -18.30 12.62 -5.54
N ASN A 73 -18.74 11.54 -6.19
CA ASN A 73 -19.00 10.27 -5.51
C ASN A 73 -17.71 9.58 -5.06
N ILE A 74 -16.66 9.65 -5.87
CA ILE A 74 -15.33 9.13 -5.51
C ILE A 74 -14.78 9.89 -4.30
N GLU A 75 -14.90 11.23 -4.24
CA GLU A 75 -14.43 12.03 -3.11
C GLU A 75 -15.23 11.74 -1.83
N LYS A 76 -16.54 11.51 -1.92
CA LYS A 76 -17.34 11.02 -0.78
C LYS A 76 -16.80 9.68 -0.27
N GLY A 77 -16.52 8.73 -1.16
CA GLY A 77 -15.92 7.44 -0.81
C GLY A 77 -14.55 7.59 -0.15
N LYS A 78 -13.71 8.49 -0.66
CA LYS A 78 -12.41 8.83 -0.10
C LYS A 78 -12.53 9.39 1.33
N ASN A 79 -13.47 10.29 1.56
CA ASN A 79 -13.70 10.84 2.90
C ASN A 79 -14.17 9.78 3.90
N LEU A 80 -15.01 8.82 3.47
CA LEU A 80 -15.39 7.67 4.29
C LEU A 80 -14.17 6.81 4.62
N PHE A 81 -13.37 6.48 3.61
CA PHE A 81 -12.18 5.65 3.78
C PHE A 81 -11.16 6.27 4.74
N LEU A 82 -10.89 7.56 4.57
CA LEU A 82 -9.84 8.26 5.31
C LEU A 82 -10.27 8.75 6.69
N LYS A 83 -11.56 9.10 6.89
CA LYS A 83 -11.97 9.84 8.10
C LYS A 83 -13.28 9.36 8.72
N ASN A 84 -14.34 9.18 7.94
CA ASN A 84 -15.71 9.24 8.43
C ASN A 84 -16.40 7.89 8.64
N ALA A 85 -15.82 6.78 8.18
CA ALA A 85 -16.39 5.46 8.44
C ALA A 85 -16.32 5.13 9.95
N LYS A 86 -17.44 4.61 10.47
CA LYS A 86 -17.56 4.15 11.85
C LYS A 86 -17.71 2.64 11.88
N PRO A 87 -17.29 1.94 12.92
CA PRO A 87 -16.65 2.44 14.15
C PRO A 87 -15.21 2.94 13.95
N THR A 88 -14.60 2.63 12.82
CA THR A 88 -13.17 2.89 12.56
C THR A 88 -12.96 3.27 11.10
N ALA A 89 -12.18 4.32 10.83
CA ALA A 89 -11.82 4.70 9.48
C ALA A 89 -11.00 3.58 8.80
N CYS A 90 -11.36 3.25 7.57
CA CYS A 90 -10.79 2.11 6.82
C CYS A 90 -9.27 2.16 6.71
N LYS A 91 -8.70 3.38 6.57
CA LYS A 91 -7.25 3.60 6.48
C LYS A 91 -6.47 3.05 7.68
N LEU A 92 -7.08 2.96 8.87
CA LEU A 92 -6.37 2.52 10.07
C LEU A 92 -5.94 1.04 9.97
N CYS A 93 -6.70 0.24 9.23
CA CYS A 93 -6.38 -1.15 8.95
C CYS A 93 -5.80 -1.32 7.53
N HIS A 94 -6.46 -0.73 6.52
CA HIS A 94 -6.10 -0.92 5.12
C HIS A 94 -4.97 0.00 4.63
N GLY A 95 -4.52 0.96 5.44
CA GLY A 95 -3.50 1.94 5.07
C GLY A 95 -4.06 3.10 4.24
N VAL A 96 -3.43 4.25 4.29
CA VAL A 96 -3.82 5.44 3.52
C VAL A 96 -3.77 5.17 2.01
N ARG A 97 -2.83 4.34 1.57
CA ARG A 97 -2.63 3.90 0.19
C ARG A 97 -3.38 2.61 -0.16
N GLY A 98 -4.23 2.10 0.72
CA GLY A 98 -5.00 0.89 0.47
C GLY A 98 -4.19 -0.42 0.42
N ASN A 99 -2.92 -0.39 0.80
CA ASN A 99 -1.97 -1.50 0.66
C ASN A 99 -2.04 -2.56 1.77
N GLY A 100 -3.00 -2.45 2.69
CA GLY A 100 -3.17 -3.39 3.81
C GLY A 100 -2.26 -3.11 5.01
N ASN A 101 -1.41 -2.08 4.98
CA ASN A 101 -0.45 -1.74 6.03
C ASN A 101 -0.88 -0.53 6.87
N GLY A 102 -2.12 -0.51 7.32
CA GLY A 102 -2.59 0.49 8.27
C GLY A 102 -1.96 0.31 9.65
N HIS A 103 -2.07 1.34 10.47
CA HIS A 103 -1.49 1.32 11.83
C HIS A 103 -1.97 0.13 12.67
N LEU A 104 -3.24 -0.26 12.53
CA LEU A 104 -3.81 -1.40 13.24
C LEU A 104 -3.50 -2.77 12.59
N ALA A 105 -3.02 -2.80 11.34
CA ALA A 105 -2.77 -4.03 10.60
C ALA A 105 -1.76 -4.96 11.26
N LYS A 106 -0.75 -4.41 11.94
CA LYS A 106 0.34 -5.17 12.57
C LYS A 106 -0.12 -6.22 13.60
N ARG A 107 -1.33 -6.04 14.14
CA ARG A 107 -1.90 -6.93 15.18
C ARG A 107 -3.05 -7.79 14.62
N MET A 108 -3.24 -7.82 13.31
CA MET A 108 -4.36 -8.54 12.68
C MET A 108 -3.90 -9.80 11.98
N GLY A 109 -4.52 -10.89 12.31
CA GLY A 109 -4.43 -12.18 11.63
C GLY A 109 -5.82 -12.65 11.19
N PRO A 110 -6.09 -12.82 9.90
CA PRO A 110 -5.24 -12.50 8.74
C PRO A 110 -5.09 -10.98 8.53
N PRO A 111 -4.03 -10.54 7.81
CA PRO A 111 -3.79 -9.13 7.54
C PRO A 111 -4.92 -8.52 6.70
N PRO A 112 -5.19 -7.19 6.82
CA PRO A 112 -6.17 -6.50 6.00
C PRO A 112 -5.88 -6.66 4.50
N ARG A 113 -6.94 -6.66 3.68
CA ARG A 113 -6.79 -6.78 2.23
C ARG A 113 -5.96 -5.63 1.66
N ASN A 114 -5.02 -6.01 0.81
CA ASN A 114 -4.27 -5.08 -0.03
C ASN A 114 -5.09 -4.75 -1.28
N PHE A 115 -5.62 -3.54 -1.37
CA PHE A 115 -6.43 -3.08 -2.51
C PHE A 115 -5.58 -2.68 -3.72
N THR A 116 -4.27 -2.53 -3.57
CA THR A 116 -3.36 -2.25 -4.69
C THR A 116 -2.95 -3.52 -5.44
N CYS A 117 -3.36 -4.70 -4.97
CA CYS A 117 -3.03 -5.97 -5.58
C CYS A 117 -3.98 -6.31 -6.72
N GLY A 118 -3.65 -5.94 -7.97
CA GLY A 118 -4.44 -6.22 -9.17
C GLY A 118 -4.80 -7.70 -9.32
N LYS A 119 -3.83 -8.60 -9.15
CA LYS A 119 -4.02 -10.06 -9.22
C LYS A 119 -5.17 -10.60 -8.36
N VAL A 120 -5.55 -9.88 -7.32
CA VAL A 120 -6.63 -10.28 -6.41
C VAL A 120 -7.87 -9.44 -6.63
N MET A 121 -7.69 -8.11 -6.76
CA MET A 121 -8.81 -7.18 -6.76
C MET A 121 -9.60 -7.16 -8.06
N GLU A 122 -8.97 -7.44 -9.20
CA GLU A 122 -9.63 -7.53 -10.51
C GLU A 122 -10.62 -8.69 -10.57
N GLY A 123 -10.31 -9.80 -9.93
CA GLY A 123 -11.19 -10.96 -9.83
C GLY A 123 -12.33 -10.83 -8.81
N LEU A 124 -12.40 -9.74 -8.04
CA LEU A 124 -13.44 -9.54 -7.02
C LEU A 124 -14.56 -8.64 -7.55
N PRO A 125 -15.80 -9.15 -7.72
CA PRO A 125 -16.94 -8.32 -8.11
C PRO A 125 -17.22 -7.22 -7.06
N ASP A 126 -17.76 -6.07 -7.49
CA ASP A 126 -18.18 -5.01 -6.58
C ASP A 126 -19.22 -5.48 -5.56
N GLY A 127 -20.09 -6.38 -5.97
CA GLY A 127 -21.05 -7.00 -5.05
C GLY A 127 -20.41 -7.83 -3.94
N GLN A 128 -19.26 -8.47 -4.18
CA GLN A 128 -18.45 -9.14 -3.15
C GLN A 128 -17.90 -8.12 -2.17
N LEU A 129 -17.33 -7.01 -2.68
CA LEU A 129 -16.81 -5.92 -1.83
C LEU A 129 -17.92 -5.30 -1.00
N PHE A 130 -19.08 -5.02 -1.62
CA PHE A 130 -20.26 -4.50 -0.93
C PHE A 130 -20.71 -5.41 0.22
N TRP A 131 -20.80 -6.70 -0.04
CA TRP A 131 -21.26 -7.66 0.96
C TRP A 131 -20.29 -7.73 2.15
N VAL A 132 -18.98 -7.78 1.90
CA VAL A 132 -17.95 -7.82 2.95
C VAL A 132 -17.96 -6.54 3.76
N ILE A 133 -17.99 -5.36 3.13
CA ILE A 133 -18.03 -4.09 3.87
C ILE A 133 -19.29 -4.02 4.73
N ARG A 134 -20.43 -4.41 4.17
CA ARG A 134 -21.70 -4.38 4.89
C ARG A 134 -21.76 -5.30 6.09
N ASN A 135 -21.25 -6.53 5.97
CA ASN A 135 -21.41 -7.58 6.97
C ASN A 135 -20.16 -7.83 7.82
N GLY A 136 -19.04 -7.20 7.46
CA GLY A 136 -17.75 -7.53 8.05
C GLY A 136 -17.15 -8.80 7.44
N SER A 137 -16.05 -9.24 7.99
CA SER A 137 -15.36 -10.45 7.57
C SER A 137 -15.17 -11.35 8.79
N SER A 138 -16.02 -12.37 8.92
CA SER A 138 -15.96 -13.31 10.05
C SER A 138 -14.57 -13.94 10.20
N GLY A 139 -14.12 -14.13 11.43
CA GLY A 139 -12.78 -14.63 11.73
C GLY A 139 -11.66 -13.63 11.51
N THR A 140 -11.98 -12.35 11.29
CA THR A 140 -11.00 -11.26 11.11
C THR A 140 -11.38 -10.03 11.93
N GLY A 141 -10.46 -9.06 12.05
CA GLY A 141 -10.73 -7.78 12.70
C GLY A 141 -11.57 -6.81 11.88
N MET A 142 -12.11 -7.17 10.72
CA MET A 142 -12.92 -6.27 9.91
C MET A 142 -14.36 -6.20 10.40
N PRO A 143 -14.82 -5.03 10.91
CA PRO A 143 -16.17 -4.89 11.44
C PRO A 143 -17.24 -4.81 10.35
N ALA A 144 -18.49 -5.07 10.71
CA ALA A 144 -19.65 -4.84 9.87
C ALA A 144 -20.03 -3.34 9.87
N HIS A 145 -20.22 -2.77 8.68
CA HIS A 145 -20.59 -1.36 8.54
C HIS A 145 -22.08 -1.13 8.23
N ARG A 146 -22.94 -2.18 8.24
CA ARG A 146 -24.37 -2.06 7.93
C ARG A 146 -25.16 -1.14 8.84
N PHE A 147 -24.65 -0.90 10.06
CA PHE A 147 -25.29 -0.03 11.04
C PHE A 147 -24.77 1.41 11.04
N SER A 148 -23.64 1.64 10.38
CA SER A 148 -22.96 2.94 10.38
C SER A 148 -22.86 3.59 9.00
N LEU A 149 -23.03 2.81 7.93
CA LEU A 149 -22.99 3.31 6.55
C LEU A 149 -24.28 2.91 5.80
N SER A 150 -24.83 3.85 5.04
CA SER A 150 -25.91 3.57 4.09
C SER A 150 -25.40 2.70 2.93
N LYS A 151 -26.33 2.07 2.21
CA LYS A 151 -25.98 1.30 1.00
C LYS A 151 -25.23 2.17 -0.03
N GLU A 152 -25.70 3.40 -0.24
CA GLU A 152 -25.06 4.36 -1.16
C GLU A 152 -23.63 4.69 -0.72
N GLN A 153 -23.42 4.95 0.57
CA GLN A 153 -22.09 5.23 1.10
C GLN A 153 -21.12 4.04 0.92
N ILE A 154 -21.60 2.81 1.07
CA ILE A 154 -20.78 1.62 0.79
C ILE A 154 -20.41 1.56 -0.70
N TRP A 155 -21.33 1.88 -1.61
CA TRP A 155 -21.05 1.92 -3.04
C TRP A 155 -20.06 3.05 -3.41
N GLN A 156 -20.20 4.22 -2.83
CA GLN A 156 -19.24 5.32 -2.98
C GLN A 156 -17.84 4.93 -2.47
N LEU A 157 -17.79 4.22 -1.35
CA LEU A 157 -16.54 3.69 -0.80
C LEU A 157 -15.86 2.72 -1.77
N ILE A 158 -16.63 1.84 -2.45
CA ILE A 158 -16.12 0.89 -3.45
C ILE A 158 -15.54 1.63 -4.65
N LEU A 159 -16.18 2.71 -5.13
CA LEU A 159 -15.61 3.54 -6.21
C LEU A 159 -14.21 4.04 -5.84
N TYR A 160 -14.03 4.50 -4.60
CA TYR A 160 -12.71 4.95 -4.15
C TYR A 160 -11.71 3.79 -4.00
N ILE A 161 -12.14 2.64 -3.47
CA ILE A 161 -11.28 1.44 -3.32
C ILE A 161 -10.74 1.00 -4.68
N ARG A 162 -11.54 1.07 -5.75
CA ARG A 162 -11.08 0.74 -7.11
C ARG A 162 -9.97 1.65 -7.63
N LYS A 163 -9.89 2.88 -7.16
CA LYS A 163 -8.80 3.82 -7.55
C LYS A 163 -7.42 3.36 -7.11
N PHE A 164 -7.31 2.50 -6.11
CA PHE A 164 -6.01 1.94 -5.72
C PHE A 164 -5.40 0.98 -6.76
N LEU A 165 -6.16 0.55 -7.74
CA LEU A 165 -5.66 -0.26 -8.86
C LEU A 165 -5.02 0.60 -9.96
N GLU A 166 -5.34 1.89 -10.01
CA GLU A 166 -4.89 2.84 -11.03
C GLU A 166 -3.58 3.54 -10.63
N THR A 167 -3.10 3.31 -9.41
CA THR A 167 -1.87 3.89 -8.83
C THR A 167 -0.76 2.84 -8.77
#